data_60344cb553faa8415e7df016bf0eb4a0
#
_entry.id   60344cb553faa8415e7df016bf0eb4a0
#
_cell.length_a   1.000
_cell.length_b   1.000
_cell.length_c   1.000
_cell.angle_alpha   90.00
_cell.angle_beta   90.00
_cell.angle_gamma   90.00
#
_symmetry.space_group_name_H-M   'P 1'
#
loop_
_entity.id
_entity.type
_entity.pdbx_description
1 polymer ?
#
loop_
_entity_poly.entity_id
_entity_poly.type
_entity_poly.pdbx_seq_one_letter_code
_entity_poly.pdbx_strand_id
1 'polypeptide(L)'
;QELASVESKGSPVLSLYLDTNLTQQPKERCRLVLREWLEKVEDSVSDKDISRVQRFFDLEYDWQAKGVAIFSSADQELWHVYPLAVPIGSEIHAGDIAYLRPLTQLLDVYDRYGVVLVDREGARFFLIHLGQIEEKGGWVGESLKRHKQGGWSASRYQRHVEKQAQQNLKTAGEATVRFCRENDCRRVILGGSEETLSRFEE
;
A
#
# COMPACT_ATOMS: atom_id res chain seq x y z
N GLN A 1 13.84 6.89 -7.10
CA GLN A 1 15.22 6.98 -7.65
C GLN A 1 15.77 8.41 -7.55
N GLU A 2 14.95 9.43 -7.76
CA GLU A 2 15.35 10.84 -7.75
C GLU A 2 15.92 11.29 -6.39
N LEU A 3 15.26 10.94 -5.27
CA LEU A 3 15.73 11.27 -3.93
C LEU A 3 17.05 10.57 -3.52
N ALA A 4 17.32 9.39 -4.07
CA ALA A 4 18.53 8.63 -3.74
C ALA A 4 19.80 9.23 -4.35
N SER A 5 19.67 10.15 -5.31
CA SER A 5 20.78 10.84 -5.95
C SER A 5 21.00 12.27 -5.43
N VAL A 6 20.21 12.68 -4.43
CA VAL A 6 20.32 14.01 -3.82
C VAL A 6 21.48 13.99 -2.81
N GLU A 7 22.53 14.74 -3.11
CA GLU A 7 23.67 15.00 -2.22
C GLU A 7 23.70 16.48 -1.86
N SER A 8 24.02 16.83 -0.62
CA SER A 8 24.10 18.22 -0.18
C SER A 8 25.21 18.98 -0.94
N LYS A 9 24.95 20.23 -1.27
CA LYS A 9 25.92 21.15 -1.93
C LYS A 9 26.27 22.35 -1.07
N GLY A 10 25.93 22.30 0.22
CA GLY A 10 26.13 23.41 1.14
C GLY A 10 25.49 23.09 2.49
N SER A 11 24.18 23.29 2.61
CA SER A 11 23.42 22.90 3.80
C SER A 11 22.95 21.46 3.70
N PRO A 12 22.90 20.73 4.83
CA PRO A 12 22.36 19.37 4.90
C PRO A 12 20.95 19.26 4.36
N VAL A 13 20.60 18.08 3.86
CA VAL A 13 19.23 17.72 3.50
C VAL A 13 18.44 17.39 4.75
N LEU A 14 17.35 18.10 4.99
CA LEU A 14 16.40 17.80 6.04
C LEU A 14 15.50 16.65 5.57
N SER A 15 15.44 15.58 6.36
CA SER A 15 14.54 14.45 6.14
C SER A 15 13.67 14.29 7.37
N LEU A 16 12.38 14.57 7.24
CA LEU A 16 11.38 14.52 8.30
C LEU A 16 10.37 13.41 8.01
N TYR A 17 10.12 12.59 9.00
CA TYR A 17 9.03 11.62 9.05
C TYR A 17 8.14 11.93 10.24
N LEU A 18 6.83 12.00 10.02
CA LEU A 18 5.89 12.30 11.09
C LEU A 18 4.68 11.36 10.99
N ASP A 19 4.39 10.67 12.11
CA ASP A 19 3.12 9.97 12.28
C ASP A 19 2.02 11.02 12.47
N THR A 20 1.07 11.05 11.55
CA THR A 20 -0.08 11.97 11.55
C THR A 20 -1.40 11.22 11.70
N ASN A 21 -1.35 9.98 12.20
CA ASN A 21 -2.52 9.14 12.39
C ASN A 21 -3.42 9.69 13.52
N LEU A 22 -4.37 10.53 13.17
CA LEU A 22 -5.31 11.17 14.12
C LEU A 22 -6.23 10.18 14.84
N THR A 23 -6.26 8.90 14.42
CA THR A 23 -6.99 7.86 15.19
C THR A 23 -6.23 7.41 16.44
N GLN A 24 -4.92 7.66 16.51
CA GLN A 24 -4.05 7.27 17.62
C GLN A 24 -3.59 8.45 18.46
N GLN A 25 -3.48 9.63 17.87
CA GLN A 25 -3.02 10.83 18.57
C GLN A 25 -3.68 12.10 18.03
N PRO A 26 -3.92 13.12 18.91
CA PRO A 26 -4.51 14.38 18.49
C PRO A 26 -3.52 15.21 17.66
N LYS A 27 -4.06 16.06 16.79
CA LYS A 27 -3.29 16.95 15.90
C LYS A 27 -2.32 17.86 16.67
N GLU A 28 -2.72 18.32 17.83
CA GLU A 28 -1.91 19.18 18.71
C GLU A 28 -0.63 18.48 19.17
N ARG A 29 -0.72 17.17 19.44
CA ARG A 29 0.45 16.36 19.80
C ARG A 29 1.41 16.23 18.62
N CYS A 30 0.89 15.99 17.41
CA CYS A 30 1.74 15.93 16.20
C CYS A 30 2.49 17.25 16.01
N ARG A 31 1.82 18.39 16.18
CA ARG A 31 2.42 19.72 16.09
C ARG A 31 3.47 19.98 17.15
N LEU A 32 3.24 19.52 18.39
CA LEU A 32 4.21 19.65 19.47
C LEU A 32 5.49 18.85 19.15
N VAL A 33 5.34 17.58 18.78
CA VAL A 33 6.46 16.71 18.36
C VAL A 33 7.24 17.32 17.21
N LEU A 34 6.54 17.85 16.20
CA LEU A 34 7.17 18.51 15.06
C LEU A 34 8.03 19.69 15.51
N ARG A 35 7.50 20.55 16.39
CA ARG A 35 8.23 21.72 16.89
C ARG A 35 9.48 21.33 17.66
N GLU A 36 9.36 20.39 18.62
CA GLU A 36 10.49 19.88 19.40
C GLU A 36 11.58 19.28 18.52
N TRP A 37 11.23 18.73 17.39
CA TRP A 37 12.19 18.10 16.49
C TRP A 37 12.84 19.07 15.53
N LEU A 38 12.13 20.08 15.06
CA LEU A 38 12.71 21.17 14.29
C LEU A 38 13.74 21.94 15.11
N GLU A 39 13.45 22.19 16.41
CA GLU A 39 14.38 22.79 17.36
C GLU A 39 15.69 21.98 17.51
N LYS A 40 15.62 20.64 17.45
CA LYS A 40 16.82 19.78 17.56
C LYS A 40 17.78 19.88 16.37
N VAL A 41 17.31 20.30 15.23
CA VAL A 41 18.10 20.37 13.98
C VAL A 41 18.29 21.80 13.46
N GLU A 42 17.78 22.81 14.18
CA GLU A 42 17.83 24.22 13.75
C GLU A 42 19.28 24.71 13.50
N ASP A 43 20.24 24.28 14.32
CA ASP A 43 21.64 24.62 14.13
C ASP A 43 22.32 23.90 12.94
N SER A 44 21.67 22.86 12.40
CA SER A 44 22.23 21.99 11.36
C SER A 44 21.69 22.23 9.98
N VAL A 45 20.48 22.80 9.85
CA VAL A 45 19.80 23.03 8.58
C VAL A 45 19.49 24.52 8.37
N SER A 46 19.14 24.89 7.16
CA SER A 46 18.80 26.27 6.85
C SER A 46 17.49 26.72 7.52
N ASP A 47 17.45 27.95 8.06
CA ASP A 47 16.23 28.58 8.58
C ASP A 47 15.07 28.56 7.57
N LYS A 48 15.41 28.60 6.26
CA LYS A 48 14.44 28.49 5.18
C LYS A 48 13.75 27.13 5.16
N ASP A 49 14.49 26.06 5.43
CA ASP A 49 13.95 24.70 5.47
C ASP A 49 13.01 24.53 6.68
N ILE A 50 13.44 25.01 7.85
CA ILE A 50 12.62 25.01 9.07
C ILE A 50 11.30 25.77 8.83
N SER A 51 11.41 27.03 8.35
CA SER A 51 10.25 27.89 8.08
C SER A 51 9.31 27.28 7.04
N ARG A 52 9.85 26.62 6.02
CA ARG A 52 9.06 25.97 4.97
C ARG A 52 8.26 24.79 5.49
N VAL A 53 8.88 23.95 6.32
CA VAL A 53 8.21 22.82 6.97
C VAL A 53 7.11 23.32 7.93
N GLN A 54 7.39 24.31 8.78
CA GLN A 54 6.40 24.90 9.69
C GLN A 54 5.20 25.43 8.91
N ARG A 55 5.45 26.26 7.90
CA ARG A 55 4.40 26.82 7.05
C ARG A 55 3.55 25.76 6.38
N PHE A 56 4.17 24.69 5.88
CA PHE A 56 3.44 23.57 5.27
C PHE A 56 2.44 22.94 6.24
N PHE A 57 2.85 22.63 7.47
CA PHE A 57 1.95 22.02 8.45
C PHE A 57 0.89 22.99 9.01
N ASP A 58 1.17 24.28 9.03
CA ASP A 58 0.23 25.27 9.51
C ASP A 58 -0.84 25.64 8.49
N LEU A 59 -0.50 25.70 7.20
CA LEU A 59 -1.34 26.28 6.16
C LEU A 59 -1.78 25.30 5.06
N GLU A 60 -0.98 24.28 4.77
CA GLU A 60 -1.15 23.49 3.55
C GLU A 60 -1.54 22.03 3.83
N TYR A 61 -1.09 21.46 4.97
CA TYR A 61 -1.32 20.05 5.28
C TYR A 61 -2.74 19.77 5.75
N ASP A 62 -3.44 18.86 5.05
CA ASP A 62 -4.86 18.56 5.29
C ASP A 62 -5.13 17.57 6.43
N TRP A 63 -4.10 16.92 6.98
CA TRP A 63 -4.16 15.96 8.10
C TRP A 63 -4.99 14.68 7.82
N GLN A 64 -5.23 14.33 6.57
CA GLN A 64 -5.97 13.11 6.21
C GLN A 64 -5.06 11.87 6.12
N ALA A 65 -3.80 12.05 5.80
CA ALA A 65 -2.83 10.97 5.73
C ALA A 65 -2.47 10.45 7.13
N LYS A 66 -2.07 9.18 7.20
CA LYS A 66 -1.65 8.54 8.47
C LYS A 66 -0.18 8.80 8.79
N GLY A 67 0.58 9.25 7.84
CA GLY A 67 1.96 9.67 7.99
C GLY A 67 2.36 10.62 6.88
N VAL A 68 3.49 11.29 7.04
CA VAL A 68 4.08 12.13 6.01
C VAL A 68 5.60 12.04 6.05
N ALA A 69 6.22 11.99 4.88
CA ALA A 69 7.66 12.15 4.72
C ALA A 69 7.94 13.44 3.94
N ILE A 70 8.89 14.25 4.43
CA ILE A 70 9.29 15.52 3.82
C ILE A 70 10.80 15.52 3.65
N PHE A 71 11.26 15.95 2.47
CA PHE A 71 12.66 16.19 2.17
C PHE A 71 12.82 17.64 1.70
N SER A 72 13.69 18.37 2.38
CA SER A 72 13.92 19.78 2.10
C SER A 72 15.40 20.11 2.08
N SER A 73 15.82 20.92 1.10
CA SER A 73 17.12 21.57 1.05
C SER A 73 16.98 22.86 0.25
N ALA A 74 17.01 23.98 0.95
CA ALA A 74 16.84 25.30 0.34
C ALA A 74 17.90 25.61 -0.69
N ASP A 75 19.14 25.17 -0.47
CA ASP A 75 20.28 25.42 -1.37
C ASP A 75 20.19 24.63 -2.68
N GLN A 76 19.37 23.58 -2.72
CA GLN A 76 19.16 22.73 -3.88
C GLN A 76 17.77 22.91 -4.48
N GLU A 77 16.97 23.83 -3.96
CA GLU A 77 15.56 24.00 -4.31
C GLU A 77 14.74 22.71 -4.13
N LEU A 78 15.25 21.78 -3.29
CA LEU A 78 14.59 20.52 -3.01
C LEU A 78 13.39 20.74 -2.09
N TRP A 79 12.23 20.25 -2.51
CA TRP A 79 11.04 20.16 -1.69
C TRP A 79 10.15 19.01 -2.17
N HIS A 80 10.19 17.92 -1.43
CA HIS A 80 9.32 16.79 -1.70
C HIS A 80 8.51 16.43 -0.46
N VAL A 81 7.21 16.26 -0.66
CA VAL A 81 6.26 15.85 0.36
C VAL A 81 5.54 14.60 -0.11
N TYR A 82 5.57 13.56 0.72
CA TYR A 82 4.90 12.29 0.46
C TYR A 82 3.91 11.99 1.58
N PRO A 83 2.60 12.29 1.39
CA PRO A 83 1.56 11.81 2.29
C PRO A 83 1.47 10.27 2.21
N LEU A 84 1.38 9.61 3.36
CA LEU A 84 1.38 8.16 3.47
C LEU A 84 0.03 7.66 3.97
N ALA A 85 -0.54 6.66 3.30
CA ALA A 85 -1.79 6.03 3.72
C ALA A 85 -1.61 5.10 4.95
N VAL A 86 -0.37 4.87 5.37
CA VAL A 86 0.02 4.04 6.50
C VAL A 86 0.81 4.86 7.51
N PRO A 87 0.76 4.53 8.82
CA PRO A 87 1.56 5.21 9.81
C PRO A 87 3.05 4.95 9.58
N ILE A 88 3.89 5.90 9.94
CA ILE A 88 5.34 5.81 9.90
C ILE A 88 5.91 6.27 11.22
N GLY A 89 7.02 5.65 11.66
CA GLY A 89 7.73 6.11 12.85
C GLY A 89 8.17 7.56 12.68
N SER A 90 7.88 8.40 13.68
CA SER A 90 8.29 9.80 13.64
C SER A 90 9.77 9.93 13.91
N GLU A 91 10.51 10.59 13.03
CA GLU A 91 11.94 10.89 13.18
C GLU A 91 12.36 12.04 12.26
N ILE A 92 13.48 12.71 12.62
CA ILE A 92 14.06 13.81 11.86
C ILE A 92 15.56 13.60 11.71
N HIS A 93 16.07 13.89 10.52
CA HIS A 93 17.48 13.80 10.19
C HIS A 93 17.93 15.01 9.38
N ALA A 94 19.13 15.48 9.67
CA ALA A 94 19.88 16.42 8.86
C ALA A 94 21.19 15.75 8.43
N GLY A 95 21.46 15.67 7.13
CA GLY A 95 22.64 14.98 6.61
C GLY A 95 22.94 15.32 5.16
N ASP A 96 24.10 14.85 4.67
CA ASP A 96 24.56 15.14 3.31
C ASP A 96 23.70 14.50 2.23
N ILE A 97 22.95 13.48 2.58
CA ILE A 97 22.03 12.77 1.69
C ILE A 97 20.63 12.66 2.31
N ALA A 98 19.63 12.50 1.48
CA ALA A 98 18.27 12.21 1.95
C ALA A 98 18.24 10.86 2.72
N TYR A 99 17.72 10.88 3.95
CA TYR A 99 17.61 9.69 4.79
C TYR A 99 16.37 8.88 4.40
N LEU A 100 16.55 7.86 3.55
CA LEU A 100 15.45 7.09 2.94
C LEU A 100 15.12 5.78 3.66
N ARG A 101 15.87 5.41 4.70
CA ARG A 101 15.70 4.13 5.40
C ARG A 101 14.26 3.87 5.89
N PRO A 102 13.54 4.84 6.49
CA PRO A 102 12.16 4.60 6.91
C PRO A 102 11.21 4.28 5.76
N LEU A 103 11.39 4.93 4.60
CA LEU A 103 10.60 4.61 3.40
C LEU A 103 10.90 3.22 2.85
N THR A 104 12.17 2.80 2.83
CA THR A 104 12.53 1.45 2.37
C THR A 104 11.97 0.38 3.30
N GLN A 105 12.06 0.58 4.62
CA GLN A 105 11.43 -0.32 5.60
C GLN A 105 9.91 -0.38 5.45
N LEU A 106 9.27 0.76 5.18
CA LEU A 106 7.84 0.82 4.95
C LEU A 106 7.45 0.06 3.68
N LEU A 107 8.22 0.17 2.59
CA LEU A 107 8.01 -0.59 1.36
C LEU A 107 8.17 -2.10 1.59
N ASP A 108 9.12 -2.52 2.43
CA ASP A 108 9.30 -3.93 2.77
C ASP A 108 8.14 -4.49 3.60
N VAL A 109 7.61 -3.70 4.55
CA VAL A 109 6.48 -4.08 5.42
C VAL A 109 5.15 -4.04 4.67
N TYR A 110 4.93 -3.00 3.86
CA TYR A 110 3.71 -2.78 3.08
C TYR A 110 3.92 -3.09 1.60
N ASP A 111 4.59 -4.20 1.32
CA ASP A 111 4.78 -4.74 -0.04
C ASP A 111 3.43 -4.91 -0.75
N ARG A 112 3.47 -5.13 -2.05
CA ARG A 112 2.27 -5.41 -2.84
C ARG A 112 1.75 -6.81 -2.55
N TYR A 113 0.53 -6.89 -2.08
CA TYR A 113 -0.19 -8.14 -1.88
C TYR A 113 -1.31 -8.27 -2.90
N GLY A 114 -1.37 -9.41 -3.57
CA GLY A 114 -2.56 -9.82 -4.28
C GLY A 114 -3.54 -10.46 -3.29
N VAL A 115 -4.81 -10.09 -3.35
CA VAL A 115 -5.88 -10.82 -2.67
C VAL A 115 -6.78 -11.42 -3.74
N VAL A 116 -6.98 -12.72 -3.69
CA VAL A 116 -7.81 -13.47 -4.62
C VAL A 116 -8.94 -14.12 -3.84
N LEU A 117 -10.15 -13.64 -4.05
CA LEU A 117 -11.35 -14.26 -3.50
C LEU A 117 -11.88 -15.24 -4.52
N VAL A 118 -11.83 -16.54 -4.19
CA VAL A 118 -12.19 -17.64 -5.09
C VAL A 118 -13.38 -18.41 -4.56
N ASP A 119 -14.29 -18.76 -5.47
CA ASP A 119 -15.38 -19.70 -5.23
C ASP A 119 -15.55 -20.66 -6.42
N ARG A 120 -16.60 -21.51 -6.40
CA ARG A 120 -16.87 -22.48 -7.47
C ARG A 120 -17.25 -21.84 -8.82
N GLU A 121 -17.63 -20.57 -8.81
CA GLU A 121 -18.04 -19.83 -10.02
C GLU A 121 -16.89 -19.03 -10.62
N GLY A 122 -15.80 -18.73 -9.84
CA GLY A 122 -14.62 -18.03 -10.34
C GLY A 122 -13.85 -17.27 -9.26
N ALA A 123 -13.23 -16.16 -9.63
CA ALA A 123 -12.39 -15.38 -8.72
C ALA A 123 -12.53 -13.85 -8.94
N ARG A 124 -12.27 -13.11 -7.87
CA ARG A 124 -12.10 -11.63 -7.87
C ARG A 124 -10.71 -11.29 -7.35
N PHE A 125 -10.13 -10.24 -7.91
CA PHE A 125 -8.75 -9.85 -7.69
C PHE A 125 -8.66 -8.45 -7.10
N PHE A 126 -7.90 -8.32 -6.02
CA PHE A 126 -7.63 -7.04 -5.36
C PHE A 126 -6.12 -6.88 -5.18
N LEU A 127 -5.64 -5.67 -5.39
CA LEU A 127 -4.29 -5.27 -5.08
C LEU A 127 -4.31 -4.47 -3.77
N ILE A 128 -3.49 -4.87 -2.82
CA ILE A 128 -3.22 -4.07 -1.62
C ILE A 128 -1.81 -3.50 -1.76
N HIS A 129 -1.70 -2.19 -1.71
CA HIS A 129 -0.43 -1.48 -1.76
C HIS A 129 -0.48 -0.27 -0.83
N LEU A 130 0.53 -0.15 0.06
CA LEU A 130 0.61 0.94 1.05
C LEU A 130 -0.69 1.17 1.84
N GLY A 131 -1.37 0.08 2.23
CA GLY A 131 -2.62 0.12 2.98
C GLY A 131 -3.86 0.52 2.18
N GLN A 132 -3.75 0.74 0.88
CA GLN A 132 -4.87 0.97 -0.02
C GLN A 132 -5.28 -0.33 -0.72
N ILE A 133 -6.59 -0.52 -0.88
CA ILE A 133 -7.16 -1.66 -1.58
C ILE A 133 -7.71 -1.16 -2.90
N GLU A 134 -7.27 -1.78 -4.00
CA GLU A 134 -7.76 -1.51 -5.34
C GLU A 134 -8.26 -2.80 -5.98
N GLU A 135 -9.50 -2.84 -6.43
CA GLU A 135 -10.02 -3.95 -7.22
C GLU A 135 -9.47 -3.86 -8.64
N LYS A 136 -8.62 -4.81 -9.03
CA LYS A 136 -7.89 -4.82 -10.32
C LYS A 136 -8.53 -5.67 -11.39
N GLY A 137 -9.50 -6.45 -11.07
CA GLY A 137 -10.14 -7.33 -12.03
C GLY A 137 -11.57 -7.60 -11.67
N GLY A 138 -12.41 -7.69 -12.68
CA GLY A 138 -13.76 -8.17 -12.53
C GLY A 138 -13.79 -9.67 -12.24
N TRP A 139 -14.98 -10.20 -12.18
CA TRP A 139 -15.24 -11.62 -12.03
C TRP A 139 -14.64 -12.42 -13.20
N VAL A 140 -13.83 -13.43 -12.89
CA VAL A 140 -13.26 -14.39 -13.84
C VAL A 140 -13.87 -15.75 -13.57
N GLY A 141 -14.71 -16.24 -14.47
CA GLY A 141 -15.39 -17.52 -14.36
C GLY A 141 -16.80 -17.46 -14.96
N GLU A 142 -17.44 -18.61 -15.02
CA GLU A 142 -18.81 -18.74 -15.53
C GLU A 142 -19.76 -19.10 -14.40
N SER A 143 -20.93 -18.44 -14.39
CA SER A 143 -21.98 -18.72 -13.40
C SER A 143 -22.51 -20.14 -13.51
N LEU A 144 -22.60 -20.82 -12.39
CA LEU A 144 -23.16 -22.16 -12.30
C LEU A 144 -24.70 -22.09 -12.31
N LYS A 145 -25.33 -22.45 -13.44
CA LYS A 145 -26.78 -22.47 -13.53
C LYS A 145 -27.39 -23.49 -12.57
N ARG A 146 -28.15 -23.04 -11.59
CA ARG A 146 -28.90 -23.90 -10.67
C ARG A 146 -30.29 -24.24 -11.24
N HIS A 147 -30.48 -25.47 -11.75
CA HIS A 147 -31.81 -25.96 -12.07
C HIS A 147 -32.36 -26.83 -10.94
N LYS A 148 -33.56 -26.47 -10.46
CA LYS A 148 -34.30 -27.19 -9.40
C LYS A 148 -35.12 -28.37 -9.95
N GLN A 149 -34.71 -29.08 -10.99
CA GLN A 149 -35.46 -30.24 -11.48
C GLN A 149 -34.80 -31.53 -10.94
N GLY A 150 -35.59 -32.28 -10.17
CA GLY A 150 -35.27 -33.63 -9.72
C GLY A 150 -35.59 -34.65 -10.83
N GLY A 151 -34.85 -35.77 -10.82
CA GLY A 151 -35.08 -36.89 -11.72
C GLY A 151 -33.77 -37.54 -12.18
N TRP A 152 -33.85 -38.55 -13.06
CA TRP A 152 -32.73 -39.31 -13.61
C TRP A 152 -31.65 -38.46 -14.30
N SER A 153 -31.92 -37.24 -14.62
CA SER A 153 -30.97 -36.28 -15.18
C SER A 153 -30.09 -35.58 -14.11
N ALA A 154 -30.45 -35.69 -12.82
CA ALA A 154 -29.77 -34.98 -11.75
C ALA A 154 -28.25 -35.36 -11.64
N SER A 155 -27.92 -36.66 -11.76
CA SER A 155 -26.52 -37.11 -11.66
C SER A 155 -25.67 -36.67 -12.87
N ARG A 156 -26.29 -36.57 -14.06
CA ARG A 156 -25.60 -36.04 -15.26
C ARG A 156 -25.37 -34.54 -15.13
N TYR A 157 -26.37 -33.84 -14.61
CA TYR A 157 -26.30 -32.41 -14.35
C TYR A 157 -25.26 -32.05 -13.26
N GLN A 158 -25.25 -32.79 -12.14
CA GLN A 158 -24.25 -32.62 -11.11
C GLN A 158 -22.81 -32.78 -11.62
N ARG A 159 -22.56 -33.79 -12.46
CA ARG A 159 -21.25 -33.98 -13.10
C ARG A 159 -20.90 -32.81 -14.04
N HIS A 160 -21.87 -32.23 -14.73
CA HIS A 160 -21.62 -31.06 -15.59
C HIS A 160 -21.27 -29.83 -14.77
N VAL A 161 -22.03 -29.56 -13.67
CA VAL A 161 -21.73 -28.46 -12.74
C VAL A 161 -20.36 -28.62 -12.09
N GLU A 162 -20.00 -29.83 -11.67
CA GLU A 162 -18.70 -30.10 -11.08
C GLU A 162 -17.56 -29.87 -12.09
N LYS A 163 -17.72 -30.35 -13.33
CA LYS A 163 -16.75 -30.09 -14.40
C LYS A 163 -16.61 -28.58 -14.69
N GLN A 164 -17.70 -27.83 -14.68
CA GLN A 164 -17.67 -26.39 -14.90
C GLN A 164 -16.97 -25.68 -13.71
N ALA A 165 -17.26 -26.07 -12.48
CA ALA A 165 -16.57 -25.53 -11.30
C ALA A 165 -15.06 -25.78 -11.36
N GLN A 166 -14.65 -26.98 -11.75
CA GLN A 166 -13.23 -27.33 -11.93
C GLN A 166 -12.58 -26.47 -13.04
N GLN A 167 -13.29 -26.25 -14.16
CA GLN A 167 -12.79 -25.38 -15.22
C GLN A 167 -12.67 -23.93 -14.78
N ASN A 168 -13.66 -23.43 -13.98
CA ASN A 168 -13.62 -22.09 -13.42
C ASN A 168 -12.40 -21.91 -12.49
N LEU A 169 -12.12 -22.89 -11.61
CA LEU A 169 -10.96 -22.84 -10.73
C LEU A 169 -9.65 -22.82 -11.52
N LYS A 170 -9.53 -23.64 -12.56
CA LYS A 170 -8.35 -23.63 -13.45
C LYS A 170 -8.17 -22.25 -14.11
N THR A 171 -9.24 -21.67 -14.65
CA THR A 171 -9.22 -20.35 -15.28
C THR A 171 -8.85 -19.26 -14.26
N ALA A 172 -9.37 -19.35 -13.03
CA ALA A 172 -9.02 -18.47 -11.94
C ALA A 172 -7.53 -18.60 -11.56
N GLY A 173 -6.96 -19.80 -11.53
CA GLY A 173 -5.55 -20.05 -11.28
C GLY A 173 -4.64 -19.38 -12.34
N GLU A 174 -4.96 -19.60 -13.62
CA GLU A 174 -4.23 -18.95 -14.73
C GLU A 174 -4.33 -17.42 -14.67
N ALA A 175 -5.52 -16.89 -14.31
CA ALA A 175 -5.74 -15.45 -14.11
C ALA A 175 -4.96 -14.92 -12.90
N THR A 176 -4.83 -15.69 -11.81
CA THR A 176 -4.04 -15.34 -10.63
C THR A 176 -2.56 -15.16 -10.97
N VAL A 177 -1.98 -16.09 -11.70
CA VAL A 177 -0.57 -15.99 -12.13
C VAL A 177 -0.34 -14.74 -12.99
N ARG A 178 -1.24 -14.48 -13.93
CA ARG A 178 -1.19 -13.28 -14.78
C ARG A 178 -1.31 -12.01 -13.96
N PHE A 179 -2.31 -11.93 -13.07
CA PHE A 179 -2.53 -10.82 -12.17
C PHE A 179 -1.29 -10.51 -11.31
N CYS A 180 -0.67 -11.54 -10.72
CA CYS A 180 0.53 -11.37 -9.91
C CYS A 180 1.70 -10.78 -10.72
N ARG A 181 1.87 -11.26 -11.95
CA ARG A 181 2.94 -10.78 -12.85
C ARG A 181 2.70 -9.34 -13.30
N GLU A 182 1.48 -9.00 -13.69
CA GLU A 182 1.12 -7.66 -14.18
C GLU A 182 1.18 -6.59 -13.08
N ASN A 183 0.96 -6.98 -11.82
CA ASN A 183 0.95 -6.06 -10.68
C ASN A 183 2.19 -6.17 -9.78
N ASP A 184 3.21 -6.94 -10.17
CA ASP A 184 4.44 -7.18 -9.38
C ASP A 184 4.14 -7.63 -7.95
N CYS A 185 3.16 -8.54 -7.79
CA CYS A 185 2.79 -9.10 -6.49
C CYS A 185 3.68 -10.30 -6.18
N ARG A 186 4.45 -10.22 -5.09
CA ARG A 186 5.28 -11.33 -4.60
C ARG A 186 4.54 -12.26 -3.63
N ARG A 187 3.44 -11.79 -3.06
CA ARG A 187 2.64 -12.50 -2.07
C ARG A 187 1.18 -12.44 -2.46
N VAL A 188 0.48 -13.55 -2.26
CA VAL A 188 -0.96 -13.66 -2.52
C VAL A 188 -1.64 -14.19 -1.29
N ILE A 189 -2.76 -13.54 -0.94
CA ILE A 189 -3.69 -14.01 0.10
C ILE A 189 -4.88 -14.61 -0.64
N LEU A 190 -5.15 -15.88 -0.39
CA LEU A 190 -6.31 -16.58 -0.92
C LEU A 190 -7.45 -16.54 0.09
N GLY A 191 -8.65 -16.22 -0.38
CA GLY A 191 -9.87 -16.24 0.42
C GLY A 191 -10.95 -17.04 -0.29
N GLY A 192 -11.61 -17.96 0.44
CA GLY A 192 -12.64 -18.82 -0.09
C GLY A 192 -13.07 -19.87 0.94
N SER A 193 -14.00 -20.78 0.57
CA SER A 193 -14.30 -21.93 1.44
C SER A 193 -13.13 -22.91 1.44
N GLU A 194 -12.95 -23.64 2.55
CA GLU A 194 -11.88 -24.64 2.69
C GLU A 194 -11.85 -25.65 1.54
N GLU A 195 -13.03 -26.14 1.13
CA GLU A 195 -13.19 -27.04 -0.02
C GLU A 195 -12.69 -26.41 -1.32
N THR A 196 -13.03 -25.12 -1.55
CA THR A 196 -12.62 -24.40 -2.77
C THR A 196 -11.13 -24.13 -2.77
N LEU A 197 -10.56 -23.69 -1.64
CA LEU A 197 -9.14 -23.41 -1.52
C LEU A 197 -8.29 -24.65 -1.73
N SER A 198 -8.66 -25.78 -1.11
CA SER A 198 -7.96 -27.06 -1.30
C SER A 198 -7.86 -27.48 -2.76
N ARG A 199 -8.93 -27.27 -3.54
CA ARG A 199 -8.96 -27.58 -4.97
C ARG A 199 -8.28 -26.54 -5.85
N PHE A 200 -8.16 -25.32 -5.35
CA PHE A 200 -7.50 -24.22 -6.08
C PHE A 200 -5.97 -24.31 -6.00
N GLU A 201 -5.45 -24.89 -4.93
CA GLU A 201 -4.02 -25.09 -4.70
C GLU A 201 -3.44 -26.31 -5.45
N GLU A 202 -4.30 -27.22 -5.95
CA GLU A 202 -3.90 -28.37 -6.80
C GLU A 202 -3.57 -27.90 -8.24
#